data_02889eff75c4b7e45445afb035c038a8
#
_entry.id   02889eff75c4b7e45445afb035c038a8
#
_cell.length_a   1.000
_cell.length_b   1.000
_cell.length_c   1.000
_cell.angle_alpha   90.00
_cell.angle_beta   90.00
_cell.angle_gamma   90.00
#
_symmetry.space_group_name_H-M   'P 1'
#
loop_
_entity.id
_entity.type
_entity.pdbx_description
1 polymer ?
#
loop_
_entity_poly.entity_id
_entity_poly.type
_entity_poly.pdbx_seq_one_letter_code
_entity_poly.pdbx_strand_id
1 'polypeptide(L)'
;MKFEKNTELDQANLRLIVATCAILYVVLIGLLPGLKVETYLPIVAYYGLFLIASILLRQAIVRWPGHYSARRIFCMLHDYAGTSFGLIVGGEAALPLYAVMVWINLGNGMRYGSRYLAIATALALLALLVIYRLTPAWQAQPFMVLMLMTTSTVIPFYAHLLLERTRKATEEALQANQEKSRLLAQASHDLRQPIHSIGLFTACLRDARLGDEERRLVDNIDRSLLNVSQLFRSILDLYTLDNGRLQPKQENVHLGELLRDLVRRNAEAARWAGVELRLRPCRLWTRTDPGLLSTMLQNLLSNSLKYAAERPLLIGVRRRG
;
A
#
# COMPACT_ATOMS: atom_id res chain seq x y z
N MET A 1 -5.84 9.17 9.47
CA MET A 1 -6.54 8.02 10.05
C MET A 1 -6.36 6.86 9.07
N LYS A 2 -5.32 6.00 9.26
CA LYS A 2 -5.14 4.78 8.47
C LYS A 2 -6.32 3.88 8.83
N PHE A 3 -7.18 3.56 7.88
CA PHE A 3 -8.11 2.45 8.00
C PHE A 3 -7.26 1.18 8.18
N GLU A 4 -7.06 0.75 9.42
CA GLU A 4 -6.57 -0.58 9.70
C GLU A 4 -7.56 -1.55 9.07
N LYS A 5 -7.14 -2.18 7.99
CA LYS A 5 -7.93 -3.12 7.23
C LYS A 5 -8.36 -4.22 8.21
N ASN A 6 -9.64 -4.31 8.55
CA ASN A 6 -10.13 -5.28 9.52
C ASN A 6 -10.10 -6.67 8.85
N THR A 7 -8.93 -7.31 8.92
CA THR A 7 -8.66 -8.60 8.28
C THR A 7 -9.61 -9.72 8.74
N GLU A 8 -10.19 -9.62 9.96
CA GLU A 8 -11.19 -10.57 10.46
C GLU A 8 -12.54 -10.37 9.76
N LEU A 9 -12.93 -9.14 9.46
CA LEU A 9 -14.17 -8.85 8.74
C LEU A 9 -14.08 -9.30 7.27
N ASP A 10 -12.93 -9.07 6.64
CA ASP A 10 -12.68 -9.53 5.27
C ASP A 10 -12.78 -11.06 5.20
N GLN A 11 -12.23 -11.77 6.20
CA GLN A 11 -12.36 -13.23 6.29
C GLN A 11 -13.82 -13.68 6.51
N ALA A 12 -14.55 -12.99 7.38
CA ALA A 12 -15.96 -13.32 7.62
C ALA A 12 -16.82 -13.13 6.36
N ASN A 13 -16.60 -12.06 5.60
CA ASN A 13 -17.28 -11.82 4.32
C ASN A 13 -16.94 -12.92 3.30
N LEU A 14 -15.67 -13.29 3.21
CA LEU A 14 -15.22 -14.34 2.29
C LEU A 14 -15.73 -15.72 2.69
N ARG A 15 -15.84 -16.02 4.01
CA ARG A 15 -16.51 -17.24 4.53
C ARG A 15 -17.95 -17.36 4.03
N LEU A 16 -18.72 -16.27 4.06
CA LEU A 16 -20.10 -16.28 3.56
C LEU A 16 -20.17 -16.60 2.07
N ILE A 17 -19.27 -16.04 1.27
CA ILE A 17 -19.19 -16.33 -0.17
C ILE A 17 -18.88 -17.82 -0.38
N VAL A 18 -17.83 -18.33 0.27
CA VAL A 18 -17.40 -19.73 0.14
C VAL A 18 -18.48 -20.70 0.64
N ALA A 19 -19.13 -20.39 1.77
CA ALA A 19 -20.24 -21.19 2.29
C ALA A 19 -21.41 -21.23 1.30
N THR A 20 -21.77 -20.11 0.70
CA THR A 20 -22.81 -20.04 -0.33
C THR A 20 -22.44 -20.86 -1.56
N CYS A 21 -21.20 -20.77 -2.04
CA CYS A 21 -20.70 -21.58 -3.15
C CYS A 21 -20.71 -23.09 -2.80
N ALA A 22 -20.33 -23.46 -1.58
CA ALA A 22 -20.37 -24.84 -1.11
C ALA A 22 -21.81 -25.39 -1.05
N ILE A 23 -22.77 -24.59 -0.56
CA ILE A 23 -24.19 -24.94 -0.57
C ILE A 23 -24.67 -25.15 -2.01
N LEU A 24 -24.36 -24.21 -2.91
CA LEU A 24 -24.75 -24.30 -4.31
C LEU A 24 -24.17 -25.57 -4.97
N TYR A 25 -22.90 -25.88 -4.68
CA TYR A 25 -22.22 -27.08 -5.15
C TYR A 25 -22.96 -28.35 -4.67
N VAL A 26 -23.29 -28.43 -3.38
CA VAL A 26 -24.04 -29.56 -2.79
C VAL A 26 -25.43 -29.68 -3.41
N VAL A 27 -26.14 -28.56 -3.62
CA VAL A 27 -27.45 -28.54 -4.27
C VAL A 27 -27.35 -29.06 -5.71
N LEU A 28 -26.35 -28.60 -6.48
CA LEU A 28 -26.13 -29.06 -7.86
C LEU A 28 -25.85 -30.58 -7.93
N ILE A 29 -25.01 -31.08 -7.04
CA ILE A 29 -24.75 -32.55 -6.96
C ILE A 29 -26.03 -33.34 -6.60
N GLY A 30 -26.85 -32.81 -5.66
CA GLY A 30 -28.10 -33.42 -5.27
C GLY A 30 -29.17 -33.49 -6.39
N LEU A 31 -29.01 -32.65 -7.44
CA LEU A 31 -29.84 -32.69 -8.64
C LEU A 31 -29.41 -33.80 -9.65
N LEU A 32 -28.22 -34.40 -9.45
CA LEU A 32 -27.73 -35.46 -10.32
C LEU A 32 -28.49 -36.79 -10.00
N PRO A 33 -28.86 -37.55 -11.03
CA PRO A 33 -29.56 -38.82 -10.82
C PRO A 33 -28.64 -39.82 -10.11
N GLY A 34 -29.09 -40.30 -8.94
CA GLY A 34 -28.40 -41.33 -8.14
C GLY A 34 -28.15 -40.99 -6.67
N LEU A 35 -28.33 -39.75 -6.22
CA LEU A 35 -28.30 -39.41 -4.81
C LEU A 35 -29.67 -39.58 -4.14
N LYS A 36 -29.70 -40.32 -3.04
CA LYS A 36 -30.95 -40.50 -2.26
C LYS A 36 -31.25 -39.24 -1.47
N VAL A 37 -32.50 -38.81 -1.44
CA VAL A 37 -32.98 -37.64 -0.67
C VAL A 37 -32.60 -37.73 0.80
N GLU A 38 -32.59 -38.94 1.39
CA GLU A 38 -32.18 -39.19 2.77
C GLU A 38 -30.74 -38.77 3.08
N THR A 39 -29.83 -38.85 2.10
CA THR A 39 -28.42 -38.41 2.24
C THR A 39 -28.27 -36.91 2.03
N TYR A 40 -29.08 -36.33 1.16
CA TYR A 40 -28.97 -34.93 0.73
C TYR A 40 -29.58 -33.96 1.75
N LEU A 41 -30.72 -34.26 2.34
CA LEU A 41 -31.42 -33.35 3.25
C LEU A 41 -30.60 -32.95 4.49
N PRO A 42 -29.91 -33.89 5.21
CA PRO A 42 -29.03 -33.53 6.33
C PRO A 42 -27.89 -32.60 5.94
N ILE A 43 -27.33 -32.76 4.73
CA ILE A 43 -26.23 -31.91 4.24
C ILE A 43 -26.71 -30.46 4.06
N VAL A 44 -27.86 -30.28 3.40
CA VAL A 44 -28.45 -28.95 3.18
C VAL A 44 -28.83 -28.31 4.51
N ALA A 45 -29.46 -29.07 5.44
CA ALA A 45 -29.80 -28.56 6.76
C ALA A 45 -28.57 -28.10 7.56
N TYR A 46 -27.50 -28.91 7.55
CA TYR A 46 -26.26 -28.57 8.22
C TYR A 46 -25.62 -27.29 7.65
N TYR A 47 -25.50 -27.18 6.31
CA TYR A 47 -24.94 -26.00 5.71
C TYR A 47 -25.80 -24.74 5.86
N GLY A 48 -27.14 -24.91 5.98
CA GLY A 48 -28.02 -23.82 6.37
C GLY A 48 -27.72 -23.30 7.78
N LEU A 49 -27.55 -24.19 8.75
CA LEU A 49 -27.13 -23.83 10.11
C LEU A 49 -25.72 -23.23 10.14
N PHE A 50 -24.78 -23.77 9.35
CA PHE A 50 -23.42 -23.23 9.20
C PHE A 50 -23.43 -21.80 8.67
N LEU A 51 -24.29 -21.51 7.70
CA LEU A 51 -24.43 -20.16 7.14
C LEU A 51 -25.00 -19.20 8.18
N ILE A 52 -26.03 -19.60 8.94
CA ILE A 52 -26.59 -18.78 10.02
C ILE A 52 -25.52 -18.48 11.08
N ALA A 53 -24.77 -19.50 11.52
CA ALA A 53 -23.68 -19.32 12.48
C ALA A 53 -22.58 -18.37 11.91
N SER A 54 -22.25 -18.50 10.64
CA SER A 54 -21.28 -17.61 9.97
C SER A 54 -21.75 -16.16 9.93
N ILE A 55 -23.05 -15.90 9.71
CA ILE A 55 -23.66 -14.56 9.78
C ILE A 55 -23.56 -14.00 11.20
N LEU A 56 -23.89 -14.81 12.21
CA LEU A 56 -23.79 -14.41 13.63
C LEU A 56 -22.35 -14.08 14.02
N LEU A 57 -21.38 -14.90 13.59
CA LEU A 57 -19.95 -14.62 13.81
C LEU A 57 -19.51 -13.30 13.14
N ARG A 58 -19.97 -13.05 11.91
CA ARG A 58 -19.71 -11.78 11.23
C ARG A 58 -20.29 -10.60 12.01
N GLN A 59 -21.54 -10.71 12.50
CA GLN A 59 -22.15 -9.66 13.31
C GLN A 59 -21.38 -9.43 14.60
N ALA A 60 -20.91 -10.50 15.26
CA ALA A 60 -20.08 -10.41 16.46
C ALA A 60 -18.76 -9.67 16.19
N ILE A 61 -18.11 -9.89 15.02
CA ILE A 61 -16.89 -9.18 14.61
C ILE A 61 -17.17 -7.68 14.41
N VAL A 62 -18.30 -7.33 13.81
CA VAL A 62 -18.72 -5.93 13.61
C VAL A 62 -19.05 -5.23 14.92
N ARG A 63 -19.76 -5.92 15.84
CA ARG A 63 -20.21 -5.33 17.10
C ARG A 63 -19.10 -5.18 18.13
N TRP A 64 -18.13 -6.09 18.13
CA TRP A 64 -16.97 -6.07 19.03
C TRP A 64 -15.68 -6.07 18.21
N PRO A 65 -15.29 -4.91 17.65
CA PRO A 65 -14.05 -4.78 16.91
C PRO A 65 -12.86 -4.96 17.85
N GLY A 66 -11.81 -5.65 17.37
CA GLY A 66 -10.60 -5.93 18.15
C GLY A 66 -9.97 -7.26 17.78
N HIS A 67 -8.74 -7.49 18.28
CA HIS A 67 -7.97 -8.69 18.01
C HIS A 67 -8.17 -9.72 19.14
N TYR A 68 -9.08 -10.68 18.94
CA TYR A 68 -9.40 -11.73 19.92
C TYR A 68 -8.90 -13.08 19.42
N SER A 69 -7.81 -13.61 20.01
CA SER A 69 -7.23 -14.89 19.61
C SER A 69 -8.22 -16.06 19.73
N ALA A 70 -9.03 -16.07 20.81
CA ALA A 70 -10.05 -17.09 21.00
C ALA A 70 -11.10 -17.08 19.88
N ARG A 71 -11.55 -15.91 19.44
CA ARG A 71 -12.49 -15.77 18.33
C ARG A 71 -11.91 -16.28 17.02
N ARG A 72 -10.64 -16.02 16.74
CA ARG A 72 -9.95 -16.54 15.55
C ARG A 72 -9.89 -18.05 15.54
N ILE A 73 -9.49 -18.66 16.66
CA ILE A 73 -9.44 -20.12 16.80
C ILE A 73 -10.85 -20.72 16.65
N PHE A 74 -11.85 -20.12 17.27
CA PHE A 74 -13.24 -20.57 17.13
C PHE A 74 -13.71 -20.49 15.66
N CYS A 75 -13.40 -19.41 14.95
CA CYS A 75 -13.69 -19.29 13.53
C CYS A 75 -12.99 -20.38 12.70
N MET A 76 -11.75 -20.73 13.01
CA MET A 76 -11.03 -21.82 12.34
C MET A 76 -11.71 -23.16 12.60
N LEU A 77 -12.06 -23.47 13.86
CA LEU A 77 -12.77 -24.69 14.20
C LEU A 77 -14.11 -24.80 13.48
N HIS A 78 -14.87 -23.71 13.43
CA HIS A 78 -16.12 -23.65 12.68
C HIS A 78 -15.91 -23.95 11.19
N ASP A 79 -14.89 -23.35 10.55
CA ASP A 79 -14.58 -23.55 9.14
C ASP A 79 -14.17 -25.02 8.85
N TYR A 80 -13.31 -25.61 9.71
CA TYR A 80 -12.92 -27.03 9.58
C TYR A 80 -14.08 -28.00 9.88
N ALA A 81 -14.94 -27.68 10.82
CA ALA A 81 -16.13 -28.50 11.07
C ALA A 81 -17.05 -28.55 9.85
N GLY A 82 -17.27 -27.39 9.18
CA GLY A 82 -18.05 -27.30 7.96
C GLY A 82 -17.50 -28.18 6.82
N THR A 83 -16.21 -28.03 6.53
CA THR A 83 -15.56 -28.81 5.47
C THR A 83 -15.47 -30.30 5.80
N SER A 84 -15.19 -30.65 7.06
CA SER A 84 -15.10 -32.03 7.51
C SER A 84 -16.46 -32.75 7.42
N PHE A 85 -17.54 -32.09 7.85
CA PHE A 85 -18.88 -32.67 7.74
C PHE A 85 -19.21 -32.98 6.27
N GLY A 86 -18.94 -32.06 5.36
CA GLY A 86 -19.15 -32.27 3.92
C GLY A 86 -18.40 -33.48 3.38
N LEU A 87 -17.12 -33.63 3.77
CA LEU A 87 -16.26 -34.74 3.33
C LEU A 87 -16.68 -36.08 3.94
N ILE A 88 -17.20 -36.10 5.19
CA ILE A 88 -17.69 -37.30 5.86
C ILE A 88 -18.98 -37.82 5.18
N VAL A 89 -19.94 -36.93 4.96
CA VAL A 89 -21.25 -37.32 4.45
C VAL A 89 -21.27 -37.47 2.94
N GLY A 90 -20.55 -36.59 2.22
CA GLY A 90 -20.52 -36.56 0.74
C GLY A 90 -19.52 -37.54 0.13
N GLY A 91 -18.61 -38.13 0.94
CA GLY A 91 -17.59 -39.07 0.45
C GLY A 91 -16.75 -38.50 -0.70
N GLU A 92 -16.55 -39.31 -1.75
CA GLU A 92 -15.77 -38.93 -2.92
C GLU A 92 -16.36 -37.74 -3.70
N ALA A 93 -17.69 -37.63 -3.77
CA ALA A 93 -18.37 -36.54 -4.44
C ALA A 93 -18.07 -35.17 -3.78
N ALA A 94 -17.72 -35.16 -2.49
CA ALA A 94 -17.38 -33.97 -1.73
C ALA A 94 -15.87 -33.62 -1.80
N LEU A 95 -15.03 -34.39 -2.53
CA LEU A 95 -13.60 -34.14 -2.64
C LEU A 95 -13.23 -32.68 -3.02
N PRO A 96 -13.96 -31.96 -3.87
CA PRO A 96 -13.69 -30.54 -4.13
C PRO A 96 -13.71 -29.63 -2.88
N LEU A 97 -14.42 -30.01 -1.81
CA LEU A 97 -14.41 -29.27 -0.53
C LEU A 97 -13.04 -29.31 0.16
N TYR A 98 -12.18 -30.25 -0.20
CA TYR A 98 -10.80 -30.25 0.28
C TYR A 98 -10.02 -29.01 -0.17
N ALA A 99 -10.30 -28.48 -1.36
CA ALA A 99 -9.69 -27.22 -1.81
C ALA A 99 -10.04 -26.05 -0.87
N VAL A 100 -11.27 -26.05 -0.31
CA VAL A 100 -11.68 -25.07 0.72
C VAL A 100 -10.87 -25.26 2.01
N MET A 101 -10.59 -26.50 2.41
CA MET A 101 -9.76 -26.80 3.59
C MET A 101 -8.32 -26.27 3.42
N VAL A 102 -7.70 -26.48 2.27
CA VAL A 102 -6.38 -25.93 1.96
C VAL A 102 -6.41 -24.41 1.94
N TRP A 103 -7.46 -23.82 1.38
CA TRP A 103 -7.64 -22.36 1.35
C TRP A 103 -7.83 -21.77 2.77
N ILE A 104 -8.60 -22.43 3.67
CA ILE A 104 -8.74 -22.03 5.09
C ILE A 104 -7.35 -22.02 5.76
N ASN A 105 -6.57 -23.09 5.53
CA ASN A 105 -5.24 -23.23 6.09
C ASN A 105 -4.32 -22.07 5.66
N LEU A 106 -4.18 -21.88 4.35
CA LEU A 106 -3.34 -20.84 3.77
C LEU A 106 -3.81 -19.44 4.16
N GLY A 107 -5.14 -19.20 4.09
CA GLY A 107 -5.74 -17.91 4.38
C GLY A 107 -5.54 -17.45 5.83
N ASN A 108 -5.58 -18.35 6.79
CA ASN A 108 -5.30 -18.02 8.19
C ASN A 108 -3.81 -17.68 8.40
N GLY A 109 -2.91 -18.44 7.76
CA GLY A 109 -1.47 -18.16 7.81
C GLY A 109 -1.09 -16.80 7.22
N MET A 110 -1.61 -16.48 6.06
CA MET A 110 -1.33 -15.22 5.37
C MET A 110 -1.85 -14.00 6.13
N ARG A 111 -3.00 -14.12 6.81
CA ARG A 111 -3.63 -12.98 7.52
C ARG A 111 -3.11 -12.79 8.93
N TYR A 112 -2.88 -13.89 9.66
CA TYR A 112 -2.59 -13.83 11.09
C TYR A 112 -1.16 -14.27 11.45
N GLY A 113 -0.38 -14.71 10.45
CA GLY A 113 1.01 -15.07 10.60
C GLY A 113 1.27 -16.54 10.90
N SER A 114 2.56 -16.88 11.09
CA SER A 114 3.07 -18.25 11.15
C SER A 114 2.47 -19.11 12.27
N ARG A 115 2.17 -18.51 13.43
CA ARG A 115 1.52 -19.24 14.55
C ARG A 115 0.14 -19.76 14.17
N TYR A 116 -0.67 -18.94 13.51
CA TYR A 116 -2.00 -19.35 13.06
C TYR A 116 -1.95 -20.31 11.88
N LEU A 117 -0.92 -20.23 11.03
CA LEU A 117 -0.67 -21.23 10.00
C LEU A 117 -0.38 -22.61 10.61
N ALA A 118 0.47 -22.68 11.64
CA ALA A 118 0.75 -23.93 12.34
C ALA A 118 -0.51 -24.54 13.01
N ILE A 119 -1.31 -23.69 13.68
CA ILE A 119 -2.59 -24.12 14.29
C ILE A 119 -3.55 -24.62 13.20
N ALA A 120 -3.71 -23.88 12.11
CA ALA A 120 -4.59 -24.27 11.02
C ALA A 120 -4.14 -25.59 10.37
N THR A 121 -2.83 -25.78 10.15
CA THR A 121 -2.28 -27.03 9.62
C THR A 121 -2.53 -28.21 10.56
N ALA A 122 -2.32 -28.03 11.88
CA ALA A 122 -2.62 -29.05 12.87
C ALA A 122 -4.11 -29.42 12.89
N LEU A 123 -5.00 -28.42 12.81
CA LEU A 123 -6.45 -28.65 12.73
C LEU A 123 -6.85 -29.36 11.43
N ALA A 124 -6.23 -29.01 10.30
CA ALA A 124 -6.47 -29.69 9.02
C ALA A 124 -6.08 -31.16 9.07
N LEU A 125 -4.90 -31.47 9.63
CA LEU A 125 -4.43 -32.84 9.79
C LEU A 125 -5.33 -33.65 10.74
N LEU A 126 -5.73 -33.04 11.86
CA LEU A 126 -6.68 -33.64 12.79
C LEU A 126 -8.04 -33.92 12.12
N ALA A 127 -8.54 -32.94 11.36
CA ALA A 127 -9.78 -33.09 10.61
C ALA A 127 -9.71 -34.25 9.60
N LEU A 128 -8.62 -34.32 8.82
CA LEU A 128 -8.41 -35.44 7.88
C LEU A 128 -8.30 -36.80 8.57
N LEU A 129 -7.68 -36.87 9.75
CA LEU A 129 -7.62 -38.08 10.56
C LEU A 129 -9.00 -38.49 11.02
N VAL A 130 -9.83 -37.56 11.50
CA VAL A 130 -11.23 -37.81 11.93
C VAL A 130 -12.07 -38.29 10.73
N ILE A 131 -11.97 -37.64 9.58
CA ILE A 131 -12.64 -38.02 8.34
C ILE A 131 -12.27 -39.46 7.96
N TYR A 132 -10.97 -39.81 7.97
CA TYR A 132 -10.48 -41.14 7.69
C TYR A 132 -11.05 -42.20 8.65
N ARG A 133 -11.11 -41.87 9.96
CA ARG A 133 -11.62 -42.81 10.98
C ARG A 133 -13.13 -43.03 10.92
N LEU A 134 -13.88 -42.01 10.55
CA LEU A 134 -15.36 -42.08 10.58
C LEU A 134 -15.98 -42.53 9.27
N THR A 135 -15.24 -42.54 8.15
CA THR A 135 -15.85 -42.78 6.84
C THR A 135 -15.21 -44.00 6.15
N PRO A 136 -15.95 -45.13 5.95
CA PRO A 136 -15.41 -46.31 5.27
C PRO A 136 -14.90 -46.06 3.86
N ALA A 137 -15.52 -45.12 3.10
CA ALA A 137 -15.08 -44.72 1.76
C ALA A 137 -13.64 -44.18 1.76
N TRP A 138 -13.26 -43.39 2.75
CA TRP A 138 -11.91 -42.85 2.89
C TRP A 138 -10.93 -43.92 3.41
N GLN A 139 -11.39 -44.89 4.21
CA GLN A 139 -10.56 -46.02 4.65
C GLN A 139 -10.18 -46.95 3.49
N ALA A 140 -11.06 -47.03 2.48
CA ALA A 140 -10.79 -47.81 1.26
C ALA A 140 -9.72 -47.17 0.38
N GLN A 141 -9.39 -45.88 0.58
CA GLN A 141 -8.47 -45.13 -0.23
C GLN A 141 -7.33 -44.45 0.59
N PRO A 142 -6.48 -45.25 1.30
CA PRO A 142 -5.50 -44.72 2.25
C PRO A 142 -4.43 -43.82 1.56
N PHE A 143 -4.06 -44.14 0.32
CA PHE A 143 -3.11 -43.34 -0.44
C PHE A 143 -3.65 -41.95 -0.82
N MET A 144 -4.96 -41.85 -1.07
CA MET A 144 -5.60 -40.56 -1.30
C MET A 144 -5.57 -39.70 -0.04
N VAL A 145 -5.92 -40.28 1.12
CA VAL A 145 -5.85 -39.58 2.41
C VAL A 145 -4.42 -39.14 2.73
N LEU A 146 -3.42 -39.99 2.47
CA LEU A 146 -2.02 -39.64 2.61
C LEU A 146 -1.63 -38.46 1.70
N MET A 147 -2.08 -38.45 0.45
CA MET A 147 -1.88 -37.34 -0.47
C MET A 147 -2.51 -36.04 0.08
N LEU A 148 -3.75 -36.10 0.60
CA LEU A 148 -4.42 -34.94 1.18
C LEU A 148 -3.67 -34.39 2.41
N MET A 149 -3.19 -35.28 3.30
CA MET A 149 -2.38 -34.90 4.47
C MET A 149 -1.04 -34.28 4.05
N THR A 150 -0.37 -34.88 3.08
CA THR A 150 0.91 -34.35 2.54
C THR A 150 0.71 -32.98 1.94
N THR A 151 -0.33 -32.79 1.13
CA THR A 151 -0.65 -31.50 0.51
C THR A 151 -1.00 -30.44 1.54
N SER A 152 -1.79 -30.82 2.59
CA SER A 152 -2.13 -29.92 3.71
C SER A 152 -0.93 -29.52 4.56
N THR A 153 0.20 -30.21 4.44
CA THR A 153 1.46 -29.89 5.14
C THR A 153 2.43 -29.13 4.24
N VAL A 154 2.66 -29.64 3.03
CA VAL A 154 3.70 -29.11 2.11
C VAL A 154 3.32 -27.71 1.62
N ILE A 155 2.06 -27.49 1.22
CA ILE A 155 1.62 -26.19 0.69
C ILE A 155 1.75 -25.08 1.75
N PRO A 156 1.23 -25.23 2.98
CA PRO A 156 1.39 -24.23 4.02
C PRO A 156 2.85 -24.00 4.43
N PHE A 157 3.64 -25.06 4.49
CA PHE A 157 5.08 -24.95 4.79
C PHE A 157 5.81 -24.12 3.74
N TYR A 158 5.58 -24.40 2.46
CA TYR A 158 6.15 -23.61 1.37
C TYR A 158 5.68 -22.15 1.39
N ALA A 159 4.39 -21.94 1.62
CA ALA A 159 3.82 -20.60 1.77
C ALA A 159 4.45 -19.83 2.94
N HIS A 160 4.72 -20.50 4.06
CA HIS A 160 5.41 -19.90 5.20
C HIS A 160 6.82 -19.44 4.81
N LEU A 161 7.60 -20.31 4.16
CA LEU A 161 8.95 -19.96 3.69
C LEU A 161 8.94 -18.76 2.72
N LEU A 162 7.97 -18.75 1.81
CA LEU A 162 7.83 -17.65 0.86
C LEU A 162 7.47 -16.32 1.55
N LEU A 163 6.54 -16.39 2.50
CA LEU A 163 6.11 -15.23 3.27
C LEU A 163 7.27 -14.63 4.10
N GLU A 164 8.04 -15.48 4.75
CA GLU A 164 9.21 -15.05 5.53
C GLU A 164 10.27 -14.40 4.64
N ARG A 165 10.55 -14.98 3.47
CA ARG A 165 11.49 -14.38 2.50
C ARG A 165 10.99 -13.02 2.01
N THR A 166 9.71 -12.93 1.65
CA THR A 166 9.13 -11.67 1.18
C THR A 166 9.15 -10.58 2.26
N ARG A 167 8.84 -10.94 3.51
CA ARG A 167 8.92 -10.00 4.64
C ARG A 167 10.34 -9.49 4.85
N LYS A 168 11.33 -10.39 4.90
CA LYS A 168 12.74 -10.00 5.05
C LYS A 168 13.19 -9.07 3.93
N ALA A 169 12.92 -9.43 2.67
CA ALA A 169 13.26 -8.59 1.53
C ALA A 169 12.60 -7.20 1.60
N THR A 170 11.34 -7.12 2.06
CA THR A 170 10.63 -5.85 2.25
C THR A 170 11.24 -5.02 3.38
N GLU A 171 11.60 -5.64 4.49
CA GLU A 171 12.25 -4.98 5.62
C GLU A 171 13.64 -4.45 5.23
N GLU A 172 14.45 -5.25 4.55
CA GLU A 172 15.77 -4.84 4.03
C GLU A 172 15.67 -3.68 3.04
N ALA A 173 14.71 -3.73 2.11
CA ALA A 173 14.45 -2.65 1.16
C ALA A 173 14.02 -1.35 1.87
N LEU A 174 13.17 -1.48 2.91
CA LEU A 174 12.71 -0.33 3.69
C LEU A 174 13.88 0.29 4.49
N GLN A 175 14.72 -0.53 5.12
CA GLN A 175 15.91 -0.08 5.85
C GLN A 175 16.90 0.61 4.92
N ALA A 176 17.23 0.00 3.77
CA ALA A 176 18.12 0.60 2.79
C ALA A 176 17.59 1.95 2.28
N ASN A 177 16.28 2.07 2.07
CA ASN A 177 15.66 3.32 1.67
C ASN A 177 15.72 4.39 2.79
N GLN A 178 15.56 3.99 4.06
CA GLN A 178 15.69 4.89 5.21
C GLN A 178 17.15 5.38 5.39
N GLU A 179 18.14 4.48 5.26
CA GLU A 179 19.56 4.85 5.32
C GLU A 179 19.96 5.81 4.21
N LYS A 180 19.52 5.54 2.98
CA LYS A 180 19.70 6.46 1.85
C LYS A 180 19.12 7.83 2.14
N SER A 181 17.92 7.89 2.78
CA SER A 181 17.27 9.14 3.20
C SER A 181 18.13 9.93 4.17
N ARG A 182 18.66 9.23 5.17
CA ARG A 182 19.47 9.85 6.22
C ARG A 182 20.76 10.39 5.66
N LEU A 183 21.45 9.63 4.82
CA LEU A 183 22.70 10.04 4.19
C LEU A 183 22.52 11.30 3.33
N LEU A 184 21.45 11.35 2.52
CA LEU A 184 21.17 12.52 1.70
C LEU A 184 20.83 13.77 2.51
N ALA A 185 20.05 13.60 3.59
CA ALA A 185 19.73 14.72 4.49
C ALA A 185 20.99 15.26 5.17
N GLN A 186 21.87 14.37 5.63
CA GLN A 186 23.13 14.73 6.25
C GLN A 186 24.09 15.42 5.25
N ALA A 187 24.29 14.82 4.08
CA ALA A 187 25.15 15.39 3.03
C ALA A 187 24.67 16.80 2.62
N SER A 188 23.36 17.03 2.59
CA SER A 188 22.81 18.36 2.29
C SER A 188 23.08 19.40 3.36
N HIS A 189 23.02 18.99 4.63
CA HIS A 189 23.40 19.88 5.72
C HIS A 189 24.88 20.23 5.64
N ASP A 190 25.73 19.22 5.44
CA ASP A 190 27.18 19.35 5.44
C ASP A 190 27.71 20.12 4.21
N LEU A 191 26.98 20.07 3.09
CA LEU A 191 27.30 20.87 1.90
C LEU A 191 26.76 22.30 1.99
N ARG A 192 25.68 22.55 2.72
CA ARG A 192 25.14 23.91 2.90
C ARG A 192 26.12 24.80 3.65
N GLN A 193 26.87 24.29 4.62
CA GLN A 193 27.85 25.07 5.40
C GLN A 193 28.99 25.63 4.55
N PRO A 194 29.75 24.82 3.79
CA PRO A 194 30.83 25.37 2.93
C PRO A 194 30.30 26.30 1.84
N ILE A 195 29.14 26.01 1.25
CA ILE A 195 28.51 26.90 0.27
C ILE A 195 28.19 28.27 0.90
N HIS A 196 27.66 28.29 2.11
CA HIS A 196 27.38 29.54 2.83
C HIS A 196 28.67 30.29 3.16
N SER A 197 29.72 29.61 3.61
CA SER A 197 31.01 30.21 3.92
C SER A 197 31.66 30.84 2.66
N ILE A 198 31.63 30.12 1.53
CA ILE A 198 32.13 30.67 0.26
C ILE A 198 31.31 31.91 -0.16
N GLY A 199 30.00 31.88 0.02
CA GLY A 199 29.12 33.04 -0.24
C GLY A 199 29.46 34.27 0.62
N LEU A 200 29.85 34.05 1.90
CA LEU A 200 30.32 35.13 2.76
C LEU A 200 31.66 35.70 2.27
N PHE A 201 32.60 34.84 1.85
CA PHE A 201 33.88 35.30 1.33
C PHE A 201 33.72 36.07 0.03
N THR A 202 32.84 35.66 -0.89
CA THR A 202 32.55 36.40 -2.11
C THR A 202 31.86 37.73 -1.83
N ALA A 203 30.99 37.80 -0.82
CA ALA A 203 30.41 39.06 -0.36
C ALA A 203 31.48 40.04 0.19
N CYS A 204 32.41 39.56 1.02
CA CYS A 204 33.52 40.34 1.54
C CYS A 204 34.44 40.85 0.39
N LEU A 205 34.68 40.00 -0.62
CA LEU A 205 35.49 40.41 -1.78
C LEU A 205 34.79 41.52 -2.60
N ARG A 206 33.47 41.55 -2.71
CA ARG A 206 32.72 42.62 -3.37
C ARG A 206 32.90 43.98 -2.72
N ASP A 207 33.08 44.02 -1.40
CA ASP A 207 33.27 45.25 -0.65
C ASP A 207 34.73 45.77 -0.77
N ALA A 208 35.64 44.95 -1.32
CA ALA A 208 37.01 45.36 -1.60
C ALA A 208 37.11 46.19 -2.90
N ARG A 209 38.16 46.96 -3.05
CA ARG A 209 38.45 47.72 -4.28
C ARG A 209 38.98 46.76 -5.37
N LEU A 210 38.05 46.08 -6.05
CA LEU A 210 38.33 45.14 -7.14
C LEU A 210 38.35 45.86 -8.49
N GLY A 211 39.24 45.43 -9.37
CA GLY A 211 39.20 45.82 -10.79
C GLY A 211 38.03 45.12 -11.52
N ASP A 212 37.77 45.56 -12.76
CA ASP A 212 36.61 45.07 -13.52
C ASP A 212 36.69 43.56 -13.84
N GLU A 213 37.88 43.04 -14.05
CA GLU A 213 38.09 41.60 -14.33
C GLU A 213 37.85 40.74 -13.06
N GLU A 214 38.38 41.18 -11.94
CA GLU A 214 38.20 40.50 -10.64
C GLU A 214 36.72 40.52 -10.20
N ARG A 215 36.01 41.62 -10.45
CA ARG A 215 34.59 41.75 -10.20
C ARG A 215 33.75 40.73 -10.99
N ARG A 216 34.12 40.54 -12.28
CA ARG A 216 33.50 39.50 -13.14
C ARG A 216 33.75 38.09 -12.62
N LEU A 217 34.95 37.82 -12.10
CA LEU A 217 35.26 36.50 -11.50
C LEU A 217 34.43 36.24 -10.25
N VAL A 218 34.30 37.21 -9.35
CA VAL A 218 33.44 37.09 -8.14
C VAL A 218 31.98 36.85 -8.52
N ASP A 219 31.47 37.57 -9.52
CA ASP A 219 30.08 37.35 -10.00
C ASP A 219 29.87 35.94 -10.59
N ASN A 220 30.88 35.40 -11.28
CA ASN A 220 30.83 34.05 -11.80
C ASN A 220 30.85 32.99 -10.67
N ILE A 221 31.62 33.22 -9.61
CA ILE A 221 31.66 32.35 -8.42
C ILE A 221 30.29 32.36 -7.76
N ASP A 222 29.69 33.50 -7.51
CA ASP A 222 28.36 33.62 -6.90
C ASP A 222 27.28 32.93 -7.72
N ARG A 223 27.28 33.07 -9.04
CA ARG A 223 26.35 32.36 -9.92
C ARG A 223 26.54 30.84 -9.81
N SER A 224 27.80 30.38 -9.75
CA SER A 224 28.11 28.96 -9.59
C SER A 224 27.61 28.40 -8.25
N LEU A 225 27.80 29.14 -7.16
CA LEU A 225 27.31 28.79 -5.82
C LEU A 225 25.77 28.71 -5.76
N LEU A 226 25.10 29.69 -6.38
CA LEU A 226 23.63 29.66 -6.48
C LEU A 226 23.14 28.44 -7.25
N ASN A 227 23.77 28.09 -8.37
CA ASN A 227 23.45 26.93 -9.17
C ASN A 227 23.63 25.61 -8.36
N VAL A 228 24.75 25.46 -7.67
CA VAL A 228 25.04 24.30 -6.84
C VAL A 228 24.02 24.19 -5.70
N SER A 229 23.73 25.29 -5.01
CA SER A 229 22.70 25.33 -3.94
C SER A 229 21.32 24.92 -4.45
N GLN A 230 20.96 25.35 -5.66
CA GLN A 230 19.68 25.04 -6.28
C GLN A 230 19.60 23.57 -6.70
N LEU A 231 20.66 22.99 -7.25
CA LEU A 231 20.75 21.57 -7.59
C LEU A 231 20.56 20.68 -6.35
N PHE A 232 21.26 20.98 -5.26
CA PHE A 232 21.11 20.23 -4.00
C PHE A 232 19.72 20.33 -3.43
N ARG A 233 19.12 21.51 -3.44
CA ARG A 233 17.73 21.69 -2.98
C ARG A 233 16.76 20.86 -3.83
N SER A 234 16.93 20.86 -5.15
CA SER A 234 16.08 20.06 -6.06
C SER A 234 16.22 18.55 -5.85
N ILE A 235 17.43 18.06 -5.54
CA ILE A 235 17.67 16.63 -5.21
C ILE A 235 16.95 16.25 -3.90
N LEU A 236 17.01 17.12 -2.88
CA LEU A 236 16.31 16.88 -1.61
C LEU A 236 14.79 16.91 -1.76
N ASP A 237 14.27 17.86 -2.53
CA ASP A 237 12.84 17.99 -2.79
C ASP A 237 12.33 16.74 -3.54
N LEU A 238 13.05 16.26 -4.55
CA LEU A 238 12.75 15.01 -5.26
C LEU A 238 12.70 13.83 -4.28
N TYR A 239 13.68 13.77 -3.40
CA TYR A 239 13.81 12.68 -2.44
C TYR A 239 12.73 12.69 -1.35
N THR A 240 12.34 13.86 -0.87
CA THR A 240 11.24 14.02 0.09
C THR A 240 9.89 13.66 -0.52
N LEU A 241 9.71 13.93 -1.82
CA LEU A 241 8.54 13.52 -2.60
C LEU A 241 8.45 12.00 -2.76
N ASP A 242 9.55 11.34 -3.17
CA ASP A 242 9.59 9.88 -3.41
C ASP A 242 9.29 9.07 -2.14
N ASN A 243 9.66 9.56 -0.97
CA ASN A 243 9.43 8.86 0.30
C ASN A 243 8.03 9.06 0.90
N GLY A 244 7.14 9.77 0.23
CA GLY A 244 5.77 10.00 0.70
C GLY A 244 5.69 10.73 2.06
N ARG A 245 6.78 11.35 2.50
CA ARG A 245 6.86 12.10 3.77
C ARG A 245 6.23 13.49 3.70
N LEU A 246 5.95 13.95 2.49
CA LEU A 246 5.28 15.22 2.27
C LEU A 246 3.80 15.07 2.62
N GLN A 247 3.39 15.62 3.75
CA GLN A 247 1.99 15.77 4.10
C GLN A 247 1.55 17.20 3.70
N PRO A 248 0.82 17.37 2.58
CA PRO A 248 0.39 18.69 2.14
C PRO A 248 -0.53 19.33 3.19
N LYS A 249 -0.21 20.53 3.63
CA LYS A 249 -1.09 21.32 4.47
C LYS A 249 -2.10 22.06 3.59
N GLN A 250 -3.27 21.47 3.44
CA GLN A 250 -4.31 22.05 2.59
C GLN A 250 -4.97 23.27 3.25
N GLU A 251 -4.79 24.42 2.61
CA GLU A 251 -5.38 25.70 3.01
C GLU A 251 -6.15 26.31 1.83
N ASN A 252 -7.04 27.26 2.13
CA ASN A 252 -7.71 28.02 1.09
C ASN A 252 -6.76 29.11 0.58
N VAL A 253 -6.29 28.98 -0.66
CA VAL A 253 -5.31 29.87 -1.27
C VAL A 253 -5.97 30.75 -2.34
N HIS A 254 -5.77 32.07 -2.26
CA HIS A 254 -6.19 33.02 -3.30
C HIS A 254 -5.17 33.02 -4.43
N LEU A 255 -5.49 32.40 -5.57
CA LEU A 255 -4.55 32.24 -6.68
C LEU A 255 -4.05 33.54 -7.27
N GLY A 256 -4.91 34.57 -7.29
CA GLY A 256 -4.52 35.89 -7.83
C GLY A 256 -3.45 36.60 -6.99
N GLU A 257 -3.43 36.41 -5.68
CA GLU A 257 -2.39 36.97 -4.79
C GLU A 257 -1.10 36.19 -4.93
N LEU A 258 -1.18 34.87 -4.89
CA LEU A 258 -0.02 34.00 -5.04
C LEU A 258 0.71 34.25 -6.38
N LEU A 259 -0.03 34.40 -7.48
CA LEU A 259 0.56 34.70 -8.79
C LEU A 259 1.14 36.11 -8.87
N ARG A 260 0.53 37.12 -8.22
CA ARG A 260 1.09 38.48 -8.16
C ARG A 260 2.43 38.49 -7.40
N ASP A 261 2.49 37.77 -6.29
CA ASP A 261 3.73 37.66 -5.51
C ASP A 261 4.82 36.92 -6.27
N LEU A 262 4.45 35.88 -7.00
CA LEU A 262 5.38 35.14 -7.87
C LEU A 262 5.98 36.06 -8.94
N VAL A 263 5.14 36.80 -9.65
CA VAL A 263 5.58 37.76 -10.71
C VAL A 263 6.47 38.83 -10.11
N ARG A 264 6.06 39.43 -8.96
CA ARG A 264 6.82 40.46 -8.27
C ARG A 264 8.23 39.98 -7.89
N ARG A 265 8.36 38.78 -7.33
CA ARG A 265 9.67 38.22 -6.94
C ARG A 265 10.57 37.90 -8.13
N ASN A 266 10.02 37.64 -9.30
CA ASN A 266 10.77 37.28 -10.50
C ASN A 266 10.89 38.43 -11.52
N ALA A 267 10.39 39.64 -11.19
CA ALA A 267 10.37 40.78 -12.14
C ALA A 267 11.77 41.24 -12.57
N GLU A 268 12.74 41.16 -11.67
CA GLU A 268 14.12 41.51 -11.96
C GLU A 268 14.81 40.44 -12.84
N ALA A 269 14.66 39.18 -12.49
CA ALA A 269 15.19 38.07 -13.29
C ALA A 269 14.60 38.05 -14.70
N ALA A 270 13.31 38.36 -14.84
CA ALA A 270 12.65 38.47 -16.14
C ALA A 270 13.23 39.62 -16.99
N ARG A 271 13.48 40.78 -16.37
CA ARG A 271 14.15 41.91 -17.05
C ARG A 271 15.54 41.53 -17.56
N TRP A 272 16.32 40.85 -16.73
CA TRP A 272 17.65 40.36 -17.14
C TRP A 272 17.60 39.32 -18.25
N ALA A 273 16.56 38.50 -18.30
CA ALA A 273 16.33 37.51 -19.35
C ALA A 273 15.67 38.08 -20.61
N GLY A 274 15.36 39.38 -20.67
CA GLY A 274 14.64 40.01 -21.78
C GLY A 274 13.18 39.53 -21.95
N VAL A 275 12.57 38.98 -20.91
CA VAL A 275 11.24 38.39 -20.95
C VAL A 275 10.20 39.30 -20.27
N GLU A 276 9.17 39.70 -21.01
CA GLU A 276 8.03 40.44 -20.45
C GLU A 276 7.06 39.49 -19.74
N LEU A 277 6.90 39.66 -18.42
CA LEU A 277 5.89 38.91 -17.63
C LEU A 277 4.53 39.59 -17.70
N ARG A 278 3.56 38.93 -18.27
CA ARG A 278 2.16 39.37 -18.33
C ARG A 278 1.28 38.54 -17.42
N LEU A 279 0.69 39.17 -16.39
CA LEU A 279 -0.22 38.53 -15.45
C LEU A 279 -1.68 38.79 -15.83
N ARG A 280 -2.44 37.71 -16.05
CA ARG A 280 -3.90 37.80 -16.18
C ARG A 280 -4.54 37.83 -14.77
N PRO A 281 -5.31 38.87 -14.41
CA PRO A 281 -5.95 38.95 -13.13
C PRO A 281 -6.86 37.74 -12.84
N CYS A 282 -6.82 37.23 -11.60
CA CYS A 282 -7.60 36.06 -11.18
C CYS A 282 -8.13 36.31 -9.76
N ARG A 283 -9.42 35.94 -9.53
CA ARG A 283 -10.10 36.01 -8.22
C ARG A 283 -10.48 34.62 -7.70
N LEU A 284 -9.87 33.56 -8.23
CA LEU A 284 -10.21 32.19 -7.87
C LEU A 284 -9.46 31.75 -6.61
N TRP A 285 -10.13 30.93 -5.83
CA TRP A 285 -9.61 30.24 -4.66
C TRP A 285 -9.46 28.76 -4.96
N THR A 286 -8.46 28.13 -4.38
CA THR A 286 -8.28 26.68 -4.43
C THR A 286 -7.84 26.18 -3.07
N ARG A 287 -8.20 24.94 -2.76
CA ARG A 287 -7.74 24.27 -1.55
C ARG A 287 -6.51 23.46 -1.86
N THR A 288 -5.35 23.95 -1.41
CA THR A 288 -4.04 23.36 -1.69
C THR A 288 -3.02 23.78 -0.63
N ASP A 289 -1.82 23.20 -0.70
CA ASP A 289 -0.69 23.67 0.09
C ASP A 289 -0.04 24.88 -0.62
N PRO A 290 -0.03 26.08 -0.02
CA PRO A 290 0.50 27.27 -0.66
C PRO A 290 2.01 27.21 -0.90
N GLY A 291 2.78 26.55 -0.02
CA GLY A 291 4.21 26.38 -0.15
C GLY A 291 4.58 25.49 -1.33
N LEU A 292 3.94 24.33 -1.43
CA LEU A 292 4.15 23.40 -2.54
C LEU A 292 3.73 24.01 -3.87
N LEU A 293 2.56 24.66 -3.92
CA LEU A 293 2.09 25.32 -5.14
C LEU A 293 3.05 26.45 -5.57
N SER A 294 3.52 27.26 -4.62
CA SER A 294 4.51 28.31 -4.90
C SER A 294 5.81 27.73 -5.46
N THR A 295 6.32 26.66 -4.89
CA THR A 295 7.54 25.97 -5.35
C THR A 295 7.37 25.42 -6.76
N MET A 296 6.23 24.75 -7.05
CA MET A 296 5.94 24.24 -8.40
C MET A 296 5.88 25.37 -9.44
N LEU A 297 5.19 26.45 -9.12
CA LEU A 297 5.07 27.61 -10.02
C LEU A 297 6.40 28.32 -10.21
N GLN A 298 7.22 28.45 -9.15
CA GLN A 298 8.56 29.02 -9.22
C GLN A 298 9.46 28.22 -10.15
N ASN A 299 9.43 26.88 -10.07
CA ASN A 299 10.20 26.00 -10.94
C ASN A 299 9.79 26.14 -12.41
N LEU A 300 8.47 26.20 -12.68
CA LEU A 300 7.96 26.41 -14.04
C LEU A 300 8.36 27.77 -14.59
N LEU A 301 8.24 28.82 -13.77
CA LEU A 301 8.59 30.16 -14.17
C LEU A 301 10.11 30.32 -14.44
N SER A 302 10.93 29.79 -13.53
CA SER A 302 12.40 29.78 -13.69
C SER A 302 12.83 29.05 -14.97
N ASN A 303 12.23 27.89 -15.26
CA ASN A 303 12.49 27.18 -16.51
C ASN A 303 12.05 28.00 -17.73
N SER A 304 10.89 28.65 -17.65
CA SER A 304 10.39 29.47 -18.74
C SER A 304 11.29 30.67 -19.00
N LEU A 305 11.78 31.36 -17.97
CA LEU A 305 12.72 32.47 -18.10
C LEU A 305 14.07 32.05 -18.72
N LYS A 306 14.50 30.81 -18.40
CA LYS A 306 15.77 30.26 -18.91
C LYS A 306 15.69 29.83 -20.37
N TYR A 307 14.53 29.35 -20.84
CA TYR A 307 14.40 28.73 -22.16
C TYR A 307 13.50 29.50 -23.14
N ALA A 308 12.71 30.48 -22.68
CA ALA A 308 11.77 31.25 -23.51
C ALA A 308 12.37 32.61 -23.90
N ALA A 309 13.65 32.65 -24.31
CA ALA A 309 14.35 33.88 -24.65
C ALA A 309 13.49 34.81 -25.54
N GLU A 310 13.38 36.09 -25.13
CA GLU A 310 12.81 37.22 -25.88
C GLU A 310 11.31 37.14 -26.21
N ARG A 311 10.54 36.22 -25.60
CA ARG A 311 9.08 36.10 -25.79
C ARG A 311 8.30 36.51 -24.54
N PRO A 312 7.16 37.23 -24.69
CA PRO A 312 6.32 37.55 -23.55
C PRO A 312 5.76 36.29 -22.93
N LEU A 313 5.81 36.16 -21.60
CA LEU A 313 5.29 35.04 -20.84
C LEU A 313 3.98 35.42 -20.16
N LEU A 314 2.87 34.78 -20.56
CA LEU A 314 1.56 35.01 -19.98
C LEU A 314 1.33 34.03 -18.81
N ILE A 315 1.05 34.58 -17.62
CA ILE A 315 0.74 33.83 -16.41
C ILE A 315 -0.74 34.05 -16.08
N GLY A 316 -1.50 32.98 -15.89
CA GLY A 316 -2.92 33.08 -15.59
C GLY A 316 -3.53 31.75 -15.22
N VAL A 317 -4.78 31.80 -14.74
CA VAL A 317 -5.58 30.61 -14.38
C VAL A 317 -6.72 30.45 -15.37
N ARG A 318 -6.88 29.23 -15.89
CA ARG A 318 -8.02 28.83 -16.73
C ARG A 318 -8.82 27.75 -16.01
N ARG A 319 -10.11 27.99 -15.84
CA ARG A 319 -11.05 26.98 -15.36
C ARG A 319 -11.29 25.98 -16.49
N ARG A 320 -11.00 24.70 -16.24
CA ARG A 320 -11.51 23.61 -17.10
C ARG A 320 -12.74 23.07 -16.38
N GLY A 321 -13.86 23.05 -17.08
CA GLY A 321 -15.15 22.57 -16.58
C GLY A 321 -15.10 21.11 -16.14
#